data_8ea3da6f2910ed53768d011f65ad366e
#
_entry.id   8ea3da6f2910ed53768d011f65ad366e
#
_cell.length_a   1.000
_cell.length_b   1.000
_cell.length_c   1.000
_cell.angle_alpha   90.00
_cell.angle_beta   90.00
_cell.angle_gamma   90.00
#
_symmetry.space_group_name_H-M   'P 1'
#
loop_
_entity.id
_entity.type
_entity.pdbx_description
1 polymer ?
#
loop_
_entity_poly.entity_id
_entity_poly.type
_entity_poly.pdbx_seq_one_letter_code
_entity_poly.pdbx_strand_id
1 'polypeptide(L)'
;MRRADQPKALPAVLAGVKHGSHICAFYETNDDLIDLVLPLFTSMVKRGELCVWMMPDGVSDDARVRTSATLAERGIEFYRARDLYGPHFEHEPVTRFWNEKLQEALVRGHSGMCASGDAFWLQSREWETFLDYEAGLNNFIADKPITLLCTYPLSASKAGDILDVARAHHVALSKRQNVWEVI
;
A
#
# COMPACT_ATOMS: atom_id res chain seq x y z
N MET A 1 -3.23 -12.52 29.79
CA MET A 1 -3.26 -11.08 29.46
C MET A 1 -2.13 -10.80 28.48
N ARG A 2 -2.40 -10.78 27.15
CA ARG A 2 -1.39 -10.39 26.16
C ARG A 2 -1.15 -8.89 26.34
N ARG A 3 0.12 -8.47 26.42
CA ARG A 3 0.50 -7.05 26.44
C ARG A 3 -0.16 -6.41 25.21
N ALA A 4 -0.89 -5.31 25.41
CA ALA A 4 -1.32 -4.46 24.29
C ALA A 4 -0.06 -4.10 23.51
N ASP A 5 0.01 -4.58 22.25
CA ASP A 5 1.13 -4.31 21.38
C ASP A 5 1.27 -2.79 21.23
N GLN A 6 2.39 -2.27 21.69
CA GLN A 6 2.74 -0.87 21.39
C GLN A 6 2.86 -0.74 19.87
N PRO A 7 2.33 0.34 19.27
CA PRO A 7 2.46 0.55 17.83
C PRO A 7 3.95 0.47 17.47
N LYS A 8 4.29 -0.41 16.52
CA LYS A 8 5.66 -0.54 16.02
C LYS A 8 6.12 0.80 15.43
N ALA A 9 7.38 1.10 15.60
CA ALA A 9 7.97 2.29 15.00
C ALA A 9 7.98 2.18 13.46
N LEU A 10 7.86 3.32 12.77
CA LEU A 10 8.02 3.39 11.33
C LEU A 10 9.39 2.80 10.94
N PRO A 11 9.45 1.82 10.01
CA PRO A 11 10.71 1.31 9.50
C PRO A 11 11.60 2.44 8.98
N ALA A 12 12.89 2.41 9.32
CA ALA A 12 13.84 3.48 8.95
C ALA A 12 13.89 3.74 7.45
N VAL A 13 13.70 2.69 6.63
CA VAL A 13 13.66 2.77 5.16
C VAL A 13 12.50 3.62 4.62
N LEU A 14 11.44 3.82 5.42
CA LEU A 14 10.27 4.64 5.07
C LEU A 14 10.31 6.06 5.68
N ALA A 15 11.30 6.38 6.49
CA ALA A 15 11.39 7.69 7.16
C ALA A 15 11.51 8.87 6.19
N GLY A 16 12.13 8.65 5.02
CA GLY A 16 12.33 9.65 3.97
C GLY A 16 11.31 9.67 2.85
N VAL A 17 10.23 8.88 2.97
CA VAL A 17 9.19 8.78 1.93
C VAL A 17 8.44 10.10 1.77
N LYS A 18 8.25 10.52 0.52
CA LYS A 18 7.59 11.77 0.11
C LYS A 18 6.64 11.52 -1.05
N HIS A 19 5.84 12.52 -1.38
CA HIS A 19 4.97 12.49 -2.55
C HIS A 19 5.76 12.17 -3.82
N GLY A 20 5.14 11.44 -4.73
CA GLY A 20 5.77 10.90 -5.94
C GLY A 20 6.58 9.61 -5.70
N SER A 21 6.59 9.06 -4.48
CA SER A 21 7.23 7.76 -4.22
C SER A 21 6.30 6.61 -4.61
N HIS A 22 6.83 5.66 -5.41
CA HIS A 22 6.21 4.39 -5.76
C HIS A 22 7.05 3.26 -5.19
N ILE A 23 6.50 2.56 -4.21
CA ILE A 23 7.24 1.61 -3.37
C ILE A 23 6.56 0.26 -3.48
N CYS A 24 7.31 -0.81 -3.69
CA CYS A 24 6.80 -2.17 -3.47
C CYS A 24 7.37 -2.78 -2.19
N ALA A 25 6.59 -3.66 -1.57
CA ALA A 25 7.02 -4.40 -0.39
C ALA A 25 6.58 -5.86 -0.48
N PHE A 26 7.53 -6.75 -0.32
CA PHE A 26 7.31 -8.19 -0.29
C PHE A 26 7.22 -8.68 1.14
N TYR A 27 6.09 -9.31 1.52
CA TYR A 27 5.81 -9.76 2.88
C TYR A 27 5.53 -11.27 2.94
N GLU A 28 5.80 -11.89 4.08
CA GLU A 28 5.57 -13.33 4.32
C GLU A 28 4.24 -13.58 5.02
N THR A 29 3.89 -12.71 5.98
CA THR A 29 2.72 -12.90 6.84
C THR A 29 1.84 -11.65 6.88
N ASN A 30 0.55 -11.83 7.23
CA ASN A 30 -0.36 -10.71 7.47
C ASN A 30 0.16 -9.75 8.57
N ASP A 31 0.85 -10.29 9.57
CA ASP A 31 1.48 -9.47 10.61
C ASP A 31 2.59 -8.59 10.06
N ASP A 32 3.40 -9.09 9.11
CA ASP A 32 4.42 -8.28 8.44
C ASP A 32 3.79 -7.13 7.66
N LEU A 33 2.73 -7.41 6.92
CA LEU A 33 1.99 -6.41 6.17
C LEU A 33 1.43 -5.31 7.10
N ILE A 34 0.75 -5.70 8.17
CA ILE A 34 0.17 -4.76 9.14
C ILE A 34 1.28 -3.94 9.81
N ASP A 35 2.39 -4.57 10.17
CA ASP A 35 3.55 -3.94 10.81
C ASP A 35 4.30 -2.96 9.89
N LEU A 36 4.11 -3.05 8.59
CA LEU A 36 4.63 -2.10 7.62
C LEU A 36 3.65 -0.95 7.39
N VAL A 37 2.40 -1.28 7.06
CA VAL A 37 1.41 -0.31 6.58
C VAL A 37 0.92 0.61 7.69
N LEU A 38 0.61 0.07 8.89
CA LEU A 38 0.08 0.92 9.97
C LEU A 38 1.06 1.98 10.49
N PRO A 39 2.35 1.70 10.71
CA PRO A 39 3.30 2.74 11.07
C PRO A 39 3.48 3.79 9.98
N LEU A 40 3.51 3.39 8.70
CA LEU A 40 3.56 4.33 7.58
C LEU A 40 2.33 5.25 7.59
N PHE A 41 1.14 4.69 7.61
CA PHE A 41 -0.11 5.46 7.63
C PHE A 41 -0.22 6.37 8.86
N THR A 42 0.20 5.88 10.03
CA THR A 42 0.28 6.72 11.23
C THR A 42 1.16 7.95 11.03
N SER A 43 2.28 7.78 10.33
CA SER A 43 3.19 8.87 9.99
C SER A 43 2.55 9.84 9.00
N MET A 44 1.88 9.33 7.95
CA MET A 44 1.26 10.13 6.90
C MET A 44 0.04 10.92 7.42
N VAL A 45 -0.80 10.29 8.26
CA VAL A 45 -1.92 11.00 8.92
C VAL A 45 -1.42 12.17 9.79
N LYS A 46 -0.28 12.00 10.49
CA LYS A 46 0.34 13.12 11.26
C LYS A 46 0.83 14.26 10.36
N ARG A 47 1.12 13.96 9.09
CA ARG A 47 1.49 14.96 8.07
C ARG A 47 0.26 15.61 7.40
N GLY A 48 -0.95 15.19 7.78
CA GLY A 48 -2.20 15.69 7.24
C GLY A 48 -2.65 14.99 5.96
N GLU A 49 -2.08 13.83 5.62
CA GLU A 49 -2.46 13.06 4.44
C GLU A 49 -3.67 12.15 4.71
N LEU A 50 -4.52 11.95 3.69
CA LEU A 50 -5.49 10.85 3.67
C LEU A 50 -4.75 9.54 3.39
N CYS A 51 -5.02 8.51 4.18
CA CYS A 51 -4.49 7.17 3.93
C CYS A 51 -5.59 6.24 3.42
N VAL A 52 -5.34 5.53 2.32
CA VAL A 52 -6.29 4.59 1.71
C VAL A 52 -5.66 3.22 1.60
N TRP A 53 -6.28 2.23 2.23
CA TRP A 53 -5.78 0.85 2.21
C TRP A 53 -6.73 -0.08 1.50
N MET A 54 -6.30 -0.59 0.33
CA MET A 54 -6.91 -1.74 -0.35
C MET A 54 -6.37 -3.01 0.27
N MET A 55 -7.08 -3.54 1.25
CA MET A 55 -6.64 -4.70 2.03
C MET A 55 -6.92 -6.01 1.32
N PRO A 56 -5.99 -6.98 1.39
CA PRO A 56 -6.27 -8.35 1.02
C PRO A 56 -7.28 -8.99 1.97
N ASP A 57 -7.94 -10.03 1.50
CA ASP A 57 -8.86 -10.80 2.33
C ASP A 57 -8.16 -11.43 3.53
N GLY A 58 -8.84 -11.45 4.66
CA GLY A 58 -8.33 -12.01 5.92
C GLY A 58 -7.45 -11.07 6.75
N VAL A 59 -7.05 -9.92 6.21
CA VAL A 59 -6.28 -8.89 6.95
C VAL A 59 -7.19 -7.84 7.58
N SER A 60 -8.36 -7.62 6.99
CA SER A 60 -9.24 -6.49 7.30
C SER A 60 -9.65 -6.36 8.77
N ASP A 61 -9.96 -7.47 9.44
CA ASP A 61 -10.44 -7.43 10.82
C ASP A 61 -9.28 -7.16 11.80
N ASP A 62 -8.14 -7.82 11.61
CA ASP A 62 -6.94 -7.60 12.42
C ASP A 62 -6.40 -6.18 12.26
N ALA A 63 -6.35 -5.66 11.04
CA ALA A 63 -5.90 -4.30 10.77
C ALA A 63 -6.82 -3.26 11.43
N ARG A 64 -8.15 -3.45 11.35
CA ARG A 64 -9.13 -2.55 12.00
C ARG A 64 -9.02 -2.57 13.51
N VAL A 65 -8.85 -3.73 14.11
CA VAL A 65 -8.67 -3.88 15.57
C VAL A 65 -7.37 -3.21 16.03
N ARG A 66 -6.30 -3.33 15.25
CA ARG A 66 -4.99 -2.73 15.56
C ARG A 66 -4.91 -1.23 15.26
N THR A 67 -5.78 -0.72 14.38
CA THR A 67 -5.91 0.70 14.10
C THR A 67 -6.77 1.33 15.20
N SER A 68 -6.20 2.23 15.99
CA SER A 68 -6.99 2.93 17.00
C SER A 68 -8.14 3.70 16.33
N ALA A 69 -9.32 3.74 16.98
CA ALA A 69 -10.47 4.50 16.50
C ALA A 69 -10.08 5.94 16.14
N THR A 70 -9.19 6.54 16.92
CA THR A 70 -8.66 7.90 16.71
C THR A 70 -7.90 8.06 15.36
N LEU A 71 -7.20 7.03 14.88
CA LEU A 71 -6.51 7.09 13.59
C LEU A 71 -7.48 6.89 12.42
N ALA A 72 -8.45 5.99 12.58
CA ALA A 72 -9.50 5.79 11.59
C ALA A 72 -10.35 7.06 11.39
N GLU A 73 -10.69 7.76 12.49
CA GLU A 73 -11.42 9.04 12.43
C GLU A 73 -10.59 10.18 11.81
N ARG A 74 -9.27 10.09 11.84
CA ARG A 74 -8.36 11.16 11.39
C ARG A 74 -7.89 11.05 9.93
N GLY A 75 -8.27 10.02 9.19
CA GLY A 75 -7.94 9.95 7.78
C GLY A 75 -7.34 8.63 7.30
N ILE A 76 -7.81 7.50 7.82
CA ILE A 76 -7.54 6.19 7.22
C ILE A 76 -8.84 5.59 6.72
N GLU A 77 -8.91 5.30 5.43
CA GLU A 77 -10.03 4.61 4.79
C GLU A 77 -9.61 3.20 4.40
N PHE A 78 -10.51 2.23 4.66
CA PHE A 78 -10.27 0.81 4.39
C PHE A 78 -11.23 0.31 3.33
N TYR A 79 -10.69 -0.33 2.31
CA TYR A 79 -11.42 -0.97 1.22
C TYR A 79 -10.96 -2.42 1.07
N ARG A 80 -11.78 -3.25 0.46
CA ARG A 80 -11.37 -4.61 0.08
C ARG A 80 -10.82 -4.57 -1.34
N ALA A 81 -9.66 -5.15 -1.55
CA ALA A 81 -9.03 -5.19 -2.87
C ALA A 81 -9.95 -5.77 -3.94
N ARG A 82 -10.69 -6.85 -3.63
CA ARG A 82 -11.65 -7.47 -4.54
C ARG A 82 -12.77 -6.55 -5.04
N ASP A 83 -13.18 -5.58 -4.22
CA ASP A 83 -14.30 -4.69 -4.56
C ASP A 83 -13.88 -3.63 -5.60
N LEU A 84 -12.60 -3.26 -5.63
CA LEU A 84 -12.06 -2.34 -6.62
C LEU A 84 -11.59 -3.04 -7.88
N TYR A 85 -10.84 -4.11 -7.72
CA TYR A 85 -10.19 -4.77 -8.83
C TYR A 85 -11.12 -5.69 -9.63
N GLY A 86 -12.22 -6.14 -9.02
CA GLY A 86 -13.20 -7.02 -9.68
C GLY A 86 -12.67 -8.43 -10.00
N PRO A 87 -13.41 -9.21 -10.80
CA PRO A 87 -13.00 -10.55 -11.21
C PRO A 87 -11.95 -10.56 -12.32
N HIS A 88 -11.81 -9.46 -13.06
CA HIS A 88 -10.83 -9.22 -14.10
C HIS A 88 -10.18 -7.88 -13.87
N PHE A 89 -8.85 -7.84 -14.01
CA PHE A 89 -8.11 -6.61 -13.80
C PHE A 89 -8.25 -5.67 -15.00
N GLU A 90 -8.75 -4.46 -14.72
CA GLU A 90 -8.79 -3.35 -15.66
C GLU A 90 -8.12 -2.13 -15.04
N HIS A 91 -7.06 -1.62 -15.66
CA HIS A 91 -6.25 -0.54 -15.10
C HIS A 91 -6.97 0.82 -15.04
N GLU A 92 -7.85 1.14 -16.00
CA GLU A 92 -8.53 2.44 -16.05
C GLU A 92 -9.46 2.70 -14.86
N PRO A 93 -10.35 1.78 -14.44
CA PRO A 93 -11.17 1.96 -13.25
C PRO A 93 -10.33 2.15 -11.98
N VAL A 94 -9.23 1.41 -11.85
CA VAL A 94 -8.33 1.49 -10.70
C VAL A 94 -7.61 2.84 -10.66
N THR A 95 -7.05 3.28 -11.78
CA THR A 95 -6.39 4.59 -11.88
C THR A 95 -7.37 5.73 -11.61
N ARG A 96 -8.60 5.62 -12.12
CA ARG A 96 -9.67 6.59 -11.87
C ARG A 96 -10.01 6.65 -10.40
N PHE A 97 -10.18 5.51 -9.73
CA PHE A 97 -10.43 5.45 -8.29
C PHE A 97 -9.34 6.18 -7.48
N TRP A 98 -8.06 5.95 -7.77
CA TRP A 98 -6.97 6.64 -7.09
C TRP A 98 -7.00 8.16 -7.33
N ASN A 99 -7.32 8.58 -8.55
CA ASN A 99 -7.44 10.00 -8.87
C ASN A 99 -8.62 10.66 -8.14
N GLU A 100 -9.78 10.01 -8.11
CA GLU A 100 -10.97 10.49 -7.41
C GLU A 100 -10.70 10.60 -5.90
N LYS A 101 -10.06 9.60 -5.29
CA LYS A 101 -9.67 9.62 -3.88
C LYS A 101 -8.67 10.72 -3.56
N LEU A 102 -7.71 10.97 -4.43
CA LEU A 102 -6.80 12.11 -4.25
C LEU A 102 -7.55 13.44 -4.31
N GLN A 103 -8.44 13.64 -5.29
CA GLN A 103 -9.23 14.86 -5.39
C GLN A 103 -10.15 15.05 -4.16
N GLU A 104 -10.80 13.98 -3.69
CA GLU A 104 -11.59 13.99 -2.46
C GLU A 104 -10.74 14.40 -1.26
N ALA A 105 -9.54 13.84 -1.12
CA ALA A 105 -8.60 14.18 -0.05
C ALA A 105 -8.27 15.68 -0.06
N LEU A 106 -7.91 16.23 -1.22
CA LEU A 106 -7.55 17.65 -1.36
C LEU A 106 -8.73 18.57 -1.07
N VAL A 107 -9.94 18.23 -1.53
CA VAL A 107 -11.18 19.00 -1.23
C VAL A 107 -11.48 18.97 0.26
N ARG A 108 -11.21 17.89 0.96
CA ARG A 108 -11.38 17.75 2.41
C ARG A 108 -10.26 18.44 3.22
N GLY A 109 -9.29 19.05 2.56
CA GLY A 109 -8.20 19.81 3.19
C GLY A 109 -6.99 18.96 3.60
N HIS A 110 -6.88 17.72 3.13
CA HIS A 110 -5.66 16.94 3.31
C HIS A 110 -4.52 17.48 2.44
N SER A 111 -3.29 17.32 2.91
CA SER A 111 -2.08 17.76 2.18
C SER A 111 -1.74 16.88 0.99
N GLY A 112 -2.34 15.69 0.90
CA GLY A 112 -2.12 14.69 -0.12
C GLY A 112 -2.70 13.35 0.29
N MET A 113 -2.26 12.28 -0.33
CA MET A 113 -2.74 10.92 -0.09
C MET A 113 -1.58 9.93 -0.04
N CYS A 114 -1.66 8.98 0.89
CA CYS A 114 -0.84 7.77 0.88
C CYS A 114 -1.75 6.57 0.67
N ALA A 115 -1.52 5.79 -0.39
CA ALA A 115 -2.33 4.63 -0.69
C ALA A 115 -1.50 3.34 -0.63
N SER A 116 -2.14 2.25 -0.17
CA SER A 116 -1.56 0.91 -0.24
C SER A 116 -2.54 -0.04 -0.90
N GLY A 117 -2.04 -0.87 -1.82
CA GLY A 117 -2.78 -1.91 -2.53
C GLY A 117 -2.05 -3.25 -2.49
N ASP A 118 -2.82 -4.34 -2.60
CA ASP A 118 -2.31 -5.70 -2.65
C ASP A 118 -2.78 -6.40 -3.93
N ALA A 119 -1.87 -7.04 -4.64
CA ALA A 119 -2.10 -7.66 -5.94
C ALA A 119 -2.09 -9.20 -5.90
N PHE A 120 -2.21 -9.82 -4.74
CA PHE A 120 -2.09 -11.28 -4.55
C PHE A 120 -3.09 -12.12 -5.36
N TRP A 121 -4.21 -11.56 -5.77
CA TRP A 121 -5.30 -12.22 -6.48
C TRP A 121 -5.08 -12.29 -8.00
N LEU A 122 -4.06 -11.60 -8.54
CA LEU A 122 -3.76 -11.59 -9.96
C LEU A 122 -3.31 -12.97 -10.46
N GLN A 123 -4.04 -13.47 -11.43
CA GLN A 123 -3.68 -14.72 -12.10
C GLN A 123 -2.67 -14.45 -13.23
N SER A 124 -1.89 -15.46 -13.55
CA SER A 124 -0.77 -15.35 -14.51
C SER A 124 -1.12 -14.74 -15.87
N ARG A 125 -2.34 -14.91 -16.35
CA ARG A 125 -2.79 -14.34 -17.63
C ARG A 125 -3.05 -12.84 -17.64
N GLU A 126 -3.19 -12.21 -16.48
CA GLU A 126 -3.41 -10.78 -16.31
C GLU A 126 -2.13 -10.07 -15.87
N TRP A 127 -1.05 -10.82 -15.70
CA TRP A 127 0.20 -10.33 -15.14
C TRP A 127 0.86 -9.25 -16.01
N GLU A 128 0.89 -9.41 -17.34
CA GLU A 128 1.45 -8.41 -18.25
C GLU A 128 0.66 -7.09 -18.18
N THR A 129 -0.67 -7.16 -18.24
CA THR A 129 -1.54 -5.98 -18.12
C THR A 129 -1.33 -5.26 -16.78
N PHE A 130 -1.11 -6.03 -15.72
CA PHE A 130 -0.82 -5.48 -14.41
C PHE A 130 0.55 -4.80 -14.34
N LEU A 131 1.58 -5.40 -14.91
CA LEU A 131 2.92 -4.77 -14.97
C LEU A 131 2.91 -3.47 -15.78
N ASP A 132 2.16 -3.41 -16.87
CA ASP A 132 1.97 -2.17 -17.64
C ASP A 132 1.27 -1.10 -16.78
N TYR A 133 0.28 -1.47 -15.98
CA TYR A 133 -0.36 -0.59 -15.02
C TYR A 133 0.63 -0.08 -13.96
N GLU A 134 1.42 -0.97 -13.33
CA GLU A 134 2.42 -0.60 -12.33
C GLU A 134 3.47 0.37 -12.89
N ALA A 135 3.96 0.12 -14.10
CA ALA A 135 4.86 1.03 -14.78
C ALA A 135 4.20 2.40 -15.07
N GLY A 136 2.91 2.39 -15.44
CA GLY A 136 2.11 3.59 -15.68
C GLY A 136 1.89 4.44 -14.43
N LEU A 137 1.84 3.82 -13.25
CA LEU A 137 1.68 4.53 -11.98
C LEU A 137 2.82 5.53 -11.71
N ASN A 138 4.05 5.26 -12.15
CA ASN A 138 5.16 6.21 -12.01
C ASN A 138 4.83 7.55 -12.66
N ASN A 139 4.28 7.54 -13.88
CA ASN A 139 3.85 8.75 -14.57
C ASN A 139 2.62 9.38 -13.91
N PHE A 140 1.69 8.53 -13.43
CA PHE A 140 0.47 8.99 -12.79
C PHE A 140 0.76 9.79 -11.51
N ILE A 141 1.76 9.40 -10.70
CA ILE A 141 2.06 10.04 -9.41
C ILE A 141 3.11 11.16 -9.49
N ALA A 142 3.86 11.29 -10.59
CA ALA A 142 5.06 12.14 -10.69
C ALA A 142 4.84 13.57 -10.21
N ASP A 143 3.71 14.18 -10.57
CA ASP A 143 3.38 15.57 -10.25
C ASP A 143 2.21 15.69 -9.26
N LYS A 144 1.89 14.63 -8.53
CA LYS A 144 0.76 14.60 -7.61
C LYS A 144 1.21 14.44 -6.15
N PRO A 145 0.48 15.03 -5.19
CA PRO A 145 0.75 14.81 -3.76
C PRO A 145 0.23 13.44 -3.31
N ILE A 146 0.78 12.37 -3.90
CA ILE A 146 0.43 10.98 -3.61
C ILE A 146 1.68 10.13 -3.40
N THR A 147 1.61 9.21 -2.45
CA THR A 147 2.58 8.14 -2.20
C THR A 147 1.89 6.81 -2.37
N LEU A 148 2.48 5.88 -3.12
CA LEU A 148 1.95 4.53 -3.31
C LEU A 148 2.86 3.49 -2.68
N LEU A 149 2.25 2.57 -1.93
CA LEU A 149 2.88 1.36 -1.39
C LEU A 149 2.13 0.14 -1.92
N CYS A 150 2.69 -0.53 -2.92
CA CYS A 150 2.17 -1.77 -3.47
C CYS A 150 2.72 -2.96 -2.69
N THR A 151 1.86 -3.86 -2.24
CA THR A 151 2.26 -4.97 -1.35
C THR A 151 2.02 -6.32 -2.01
N TYR A 152 2.97 -7.24 -1.85
CA TYR A 152 2.99 -8.53 -2.55
C TYR A 152 3.34 -9.66 -1.57
N PRO A 153 2.45 -10.66 -1.40
CA PRO A 153 2.76 -11.82 -0.57
C PRO A 153 3.79 -12.73 -1.26
N LEU A 154 4.89 -13.01 -0.60
CA LEU A 154 5.92 -13.92 -1.12
C LEU A 154 5.39 -15.32 -1.40
N SER A 155 4.40 -15.77 -0.63
CA SER A 155 3.77 -17.09 -0.81
C SER A 155 3.02 -17.25 -2.14
N ALA A 156 2.60 -16.15 -2.76
CA ALA A 156 1.89 -16.13 -4.04
C ALA A 156 2.76 -15.64 -5.22
N SER A 157 3.99 -15.19 -4.95
CA SER A 157 4.90 -14.61 -5.94
C SER A 157 5.95 -15.63 -6.40
N LYS A 158 6.23 -15.67 -7.70
CA LYS A 158 7.37 -16.39 -8.25
C LYS A 158 8.60 -15.51 -8.30
N ALA A 159 9.78 -16.08 -8.40
CA ALA A 159 11.03 -15.29 -8.45
C ALA A 159 11.06 -14.29 -9.62
N GLY A 160 10.51 -14.65 -10.78
CA GLY A 160 10.38 -13.75 -11.93
C GLY A 160 9.46 -12.56 -11.61
N ASP A 161 8.30 -12.83 -11.00
CA ASP A 161 7.32 -11.81 -10.64
C ASP A 161 7.92 -10.77 -9.67
N ILE A 162 8.72 -11.22 -8.68
CA ILE A 162 9.41 -10.34 -7.73
C ILE A 162 10.37 -9.38 -8.47
N LEU A 163 11.14 -9.90 -9.44
CA LEU A 163 12.08 -9.08 -10.22
C LEU A 163 11.35 -8.07 -11.11
N ASP A 164 10.25 -8.46 -11.73
CA ASP A 164 9.47 -7.59 -12.60
C ASP A 164 8.81 -6.46 -11.79
N VAL A 165 8.20 -6.80 -10.65
CA VAL A 165 7.63 -5.81 -9.72
C VAL A 165 8.70 -4.87 -9.20
N ALA A 166 9.86 -5.39 -8.74
CA ALA A 166 10.93 -4.54 -8.21
C ALA A 166 11.44 -3.53 -9.25
N ARG A 167 11.47 -3.91 -10.54
CA ARG A 167 11.88 -3.01 -11.64
C ARG A 167 10.85 -1.92 -11.96
N ALA A 168 9.57 -2.19 -11.72
CA ALA A 168 8.49 -1.23 -11.97
C ALA A 168 8.41 -0.12 -10.90
N HIS A 169 9.07 -0.29 -9.75
CA HIS A 169 8.98 0.60 -8.59
C HIS A 169 10.27 1.41 -8.35
N HIS A 170 10.12 2.55 -7.70
CA HIS A 170 11.28 3.38 -7.31
C HIS A 170 12.09 2.76 -6.17
N VAL A 171 11.41 2.03 -5.28
CA VAL A 171 12.00 1.37 -4.11
C VAL A 171 11.33 0.01 -3.93
N ALA A 172 12.13 -1.02 -3.73
CA ALA A 172 11.65 -2.34 -3.38
C ALA A 172 12.09 -2.72 -1.96
N LEU A 173 11.15 -3.21 -1.16
CA LEU A 173 11.37 -3.57 0.23
C LEU A 173 11.12 -5.06 0.44
N SER A 174 11.92 -5.68 1.29
CA SER A 174 11.66 -7.03 1.80
C SER A 174 12.00 -7.09 3.28
N LYS A 175 11.37 -8.00 4.03
CA LYS A 175 11.65 -8.20 5.44
C LYS A 175 12.65 -9.33 5.62
N ARG A 176 13.80 -9.03 6.20
CA ARG A 176 14.83 -10.04 6.53
C ARG A 176 15.20 -9.93 7.98
N GLN A 177 15.32 -11.09 8.67
CA GLN A 177 15.66 -11.14 10.10
C GLN A 177 14.82 -10.16 10.95
N ASN A 178 13.52 -10.06 10.62
CA ASN A 178 12.56 -9.19 11.29
C ASN A 178 12.81 -7.67 11.07
N VAL A 179 13.62 -7.28 10.09
CA VAL A 179 13.92 -5.89 9.71
C VAL A 179 13.51 -5.65 8.26
N TRP A 180 12.86 -4.53 7.98
CA TRP A 180 12.55 -4.08 6.63
C TRP A 180 13.78 -3.44 5.99
N GLU A 181 14.17 -3.92 4.82
CA GLU A 181 15.35 -3.49 4.07
C GLU A 181 14.99 -3.16 2.63
N VAL A 182 15.76 -2.24 2.02
CA VAL A 182 15.74 -2.00 0.56
C VAL A 182 16.51 -3.12 -0.13
N ILE A 183 15.94 -3.65 -1.23
CA ILE A 183 16.55 -4.73 -2.02
C ILE A 183 16.82 -4.28 -3.46
#